data_852cd29963a0689d583f78dcd411fdb5
#
_entry.id   852cd29963a0689d583f78dcd411fdb5
#
_cell.length_a   1.000
_cell.length_b   1.000
_cell.length_c   1.000
_cell.angle_alpha   90.00
_cell.angle_beta   90.00
_cell.angle_gamma   90.00
#
_symmetry.space_group_name_H-M   'P 1'
#
loop_
_entity.id
_entity.type
_entity.pdbx_description
1 polymer ?
#
loop_
_entity_poly.entity_id
_entity_poly.type
_entity_poly.pdbx_seq_one_letter_code
_entity_poly.pdbx_strand_id
1 'polypeptide(L)'
;MQEKLKKLIGDNINFVFVGEAGSGKSEISINFAKWLVQLQDKPVHFFDMDMTKPLFRSRDVEVQMEETGIICHHEKQFMDAPTVVGGVNRLLKDEDCYVVMDVGGDHIGARAIGGYAPKLNKDNTIVYYVLNAYRPWSNDIDHIDGTLGQILGVSHIQLGKLHMVNNPNNGITTTAKEFIEGSRKMSEMVTPYIAVDFACVREDLYEEVKDSSDVPVFPVELYLTYPWLQNDLPNGQPVPGRG
;
A
#
# COMPACT_ATOMS: atom_id res chain seq x y z
N MET A 1 16.14 4.24 8.23
CA MET A 1 14.89 4.00 7.47
C MET A 1 14.18 5.31 7.15
N GLN A 2 13.69 6.07 8.13
CA GLN A 2 12.88 7.29 7.90
C GLN A 2 13.50 8.30 6.92
N GLU A 3 14.78 8.63 7.06
CA GLU A 3 15.49 9.53 6.14
C GLU A 3 15.53 9.01 4.70
N LYS A 4 15.72 7.68 4.52
CA LYS A 4 15.73 7.08 3.18
C LYS A 4 14.35 7.16 2.52
N LEU A 5 13.27 6.85 3.27
CA LEU A 5 11.90 6.95 2.77
C LEU A 5 11.51 8.41 2.48
N LYS A 6 11.88 9.34 3.36
CA LYS A 6 11.63 10.78 3.14
C LYS A 6 12.30 11.27 1.85
N LYS A 7 13.50 10.77 1.56
CA LYS A 7 14.18 11.06 0.29
C LYS A 7 13.47 10.44 -0.92
N LEU A 8 12.91 9.23 -0.78
CA LEU A 8 12.17 8.56 -1.86
C LEU A 8 10.87 9.28 -2.21
N ILE A 9 10.12 9.73 -1.22
CA ILE A 9 8.88 10.47 -1.50
C ILE A 9 9.14 11.87 -2.05
N GLY A 10 10.30 12.49 -1.77
CA GLY A 10 10.64 13.84 -2.24
C GLY A 10 9.55 14.86 -1.94
N ASP A 11 9.13 15.62 -2.95
CA ASP A 11 8.08 16.63 -2.86
C ASP A 11 6.67 16.07 -3.21
N ASN A 12 6.53 14.75 -3.34
CA ASN A 12 5.26 14.13 -3.65
C ASN A 12 4.30 14.22 -2.45
N ILE A 13 3.03 14.43 -2.76
CA ILE A 13 1.95 14.57 -1.78
C ILE A 13 0.81 13.56 -1.99
N ASN A 14 0.74 12.94 -3.16
CA ASN A 14 -0.27 11.94 -3.50
C ASN A 14 0.38 10.57 -3.66
N PHE A 15 -0.11 9.59 -2.92
CA PHE A 15 0.40 8.21 -2.90
C PHE A 15 -0.73 7.24 -3.16
N VAL A 16 -0.60 6.45 -4.23
CA VAL A 16 -1.63 5.50 -4.64
C VAL A 16 -1.06 4.10 -4.57
N PHE A 17 -1.72 3.20 -3.86
CA PHE A 17 -1.30 1.82 -3.74
C PHE A 17 -2.18 0.93 -4.62
N VAL A 18 -1.56 0.32 -5.62
CA VAL A 18 -2.17 -0.64 -6.56
C VAL A 18 -1.41 -1.96 -6.52
N GLY A 19 -1.94 -2.99 -7.12
CA GLY A 19 -1.32 -4.32 -7.18
C GLY A 19 -2.37 -5.40 -6.99
N GLU A 20 -1.97 -6.64 -7.14
CA GLU A 20 -2.86 -7.78 -7.09
C GLU A 20 -3.54 -8.04 -5.74
N ALA A 21 -4.58 -8.84 -5.81
CA ALA A 21 -5.24 -9.35 -4.61
C ALA A 21 -4.27 -10.14 -3.72
N GLY A 22 -4.23 -9.81 -2.43
CA GLY A 22 -3.36 -10.47 -1.45
C GLY A 22 -1.89 -10.02 -1.52
N SER A 23 -1.55 -8.98 -2.30
CA SER A 23 -0.21 -8.38 -2.29
C SER A 23 0.14 -7.66 -0.98
N GLY A 24 -0.86 -7.31 -0.17
CA GLY A 24 -0.69 -6.58 1.09
C GLY A 24 -0.83 -5.06 0.98
N LYS A 25 -1.36 -4.55 -0.13
CA LYS A 25 -1.57 -3.10 -0.38
C LYS A 25 -2.18 -2.35 0.79
N SER A 26 -3.30 -2.87 1.32
CA SER A 26 -4.06 -2.19 2.37
C SER A 26 -3.27 -2.06 3.66
N GLU A 27 -2.57 -3.12 4.09
CA GLU A 27 -1.67 -3.04 5.25
C GLU A 27 -0.55 -2.01 5.03
N ILE A 28 0.06 -2.03 3.84
CA ILE A 28 1.15 -1.11 3.51
C ILE A 28 0.64 0.32 3.43
N SER A 29 -0.50 0.57 2.79
CA SER A 29 -1.07 1.91 2.65
C SER A 29 -1.46 2.52 4.00
N ILE A 30 -2.02 1.73 4.93
CA ILE A 30 -2.31 2.16 6.30
C ILE A 30 -1.02 2.54 7.03
N ASN A 31 -0.02 1.65 7.04
CA ASN A 31 1.27 1.91 7.70
C ASN A 31 2.01 3.10 7.08
N PHE A 32 1.92 3.27 5.77
CA PHE A 32 2.49 4.41 5.07
C PHE A 32 1.80 5.73 5.48
N ALA A 33 0.47 5.73 5.60
CA ALA A 33 -0.27 6.89 6.09
C ALA A 33 0.10 7.23 7.54
N LYS A 34 0.23 6.22 8.43
CA LYS A 34 0.74 6.43 9.80
C LYS A 34 2.13 7.04 9.82
N TRP A 35 3.02 6.54 8.98
CA TRP A 35 4.37 7.08 8.85
C TRP A 35 4.35 8.56 8.39
N LEU A 36 3.49 8.93 7.44
CA LEU A 36 3.33 10.32 7.02
C LEU A 36 2.85 11.22 8.16
N VAL A 37 1.91 10.75 8.99
CA VAL A 37 1.46 11.51 10.19
C VAL A 37 2.63 11.76 11.15
N GLN A 38 3.53 10.78 11.32
CA GLN A 38 4.71 10.93 12.20
C GLN A 38 5.71 12.00 11.71
N LEU A 39 5.67 12.37 10.43
CA LEU A 39 6.47 13.48 9.91
C LEU A 39 6.02 14.84 10.44
N GLN A 40 4.78 14.95 10.93
CA GLN A 40 4.17 16.16 11.48
C GLN A 40 4.25 17.39 10.53
N ASP A 41 4.22 17.12 9.24
CA ASP A 41 4.43 18.12 8.19
C ASP A 41 3.09 18.61 7.65
N LYS A 42 2.19 17.68 7.30
CA LYS A 42 0.88 17.96 6.71
C LYS A 42 -0.18 17.00 7.23
N PRO A 43 -1.49 17.39 7.25
CA PRO A 43 -2.58 16.46 7.50
C PRO A 43 -2.58 15.33 6.45
N VAL A 44 -2.96 14.13 6.87
CA VAL A 44 -2.99 12.94 6.02
C VAL A 44 -4.42 12.48 5.79
N HIS A 45 -4.85 12.49 4.54
CA HIS A 45 -6.15 11.99 4.08
C HIS A 45 -5.97 10.60 3.49
N PHE A 46 -6.71 9.63 4.01
CA PHE A 46 -6.69 8.25 3.53
C PHE A 46 -8.01 7.90 2.84
N PHE A 47 -7.93 7.37 1.61
CA PHE A 47 -9.07 6.95 0.82
C PHE A 47 -9.05 5.44 0.62
N ASP A 48 -10.05 4.72 1.19
CA ASP A 48 -10.31 3.32 0.87
C ASP A 48 -11.14 3.25 -0.41
N MET A 49 -10.49 2.94 -1.52
CA MET A 49 -11.08 2.81 -2.86
C MET A 49 -11.33 1.35 -3.24
N ASP A 50 -11.07 0.37 -2.35
CA ASP A 50 -11.34 -1.03 -2.62
C ASP A 50 -12.80 -1.39 -2.39
N MET A 51 -13.57 -1.43 -3.48
CA MET A 51 -14.99 -1.80 -3.48
C MET A 51 -15.22 -3.31 -3.61
N THR A 52 -14.19 -4.09 -3.91
CA THR A 52 -14.32 -5.50 -4.33
C THR A 52 -14.13 -6.52 -3.21
N LYS A 53 -13.49 -6.13 -2.10
CA LYS A 53 -13.17 -7.05 -0.99
C LYS A 53 -13.74 -6.62 0.35
N PRO A 54 -14.93 -7.12 0.72
CA PRO A 54 -15.60 -6.72 1.97
C PRO A 54 -14.85 -7.14 3.24
N LEU A 55 -13.91 -8.11 3.16
CA LEU A 55 -13.27 -8.69 4.35
C LEU A 55 -11.90 -8.11 4.71
N PHE A 56 -11.27 -7.29 3.83
CA PHE A 56 -9.92 -6.73 4.03
C PHE A 56 -9.81 -5.26 3.71
N ARG A 57 -10.84 -4.50 4.03
CA ARG A 57 -10.85 -3.07 3.77
C ARG A 57 -10.21 -2.33 4.94
N SER A 58 -9.40 -1.34 4.63
CA SER A 58 -8.79 -0.47 5.64
C SER A 58 -9.80 0.18 6.59
N ARG A 59 -11.05 0.34 6.16
CA ARG A 59 -12.14 0.85 7.01
C ARG A 59 -12.50 -0.04 8.20
N ASP A 60 -12.09 -1.32 8.21
CA ASP A 60 -12.29 -2.20 9.37
C ASP A 60 -11.45 -1.74 10.58
N VAL A 61 -10.44 -0.92 10.33
CA VAL A 61 -9.56 -0.32 11.33
C VAL A 61 -9.66 1.21 11.35
N GLU A 62 -10.72 1.77 10.77
CA GLU A 62 -10.94 3.21 10.63
C GLU A 62 -10.75 3.96 11.96
N VAL A 63 -11.38 3.47 13.02
CA VAL A 63 -11.28 4.11 14.35
C VAL A 63 -9.82 4.16 14.82
N GLN A 64 -9.08 3.05 14.65
CA GLN A 64 -7.67 3.00 15.05
C GLN A 64 -6.81 3.95 14.19
N MET A 65 -7.13 4.11 12.91
CA MET A 65 -6.44 5.05 12.04
C MET A 65 -6.73 6.50 12.45
N GLU A 66 -7.97 6.84 12.74
CA GLU A 66 -8.36 8.17 13.18
C GLU A 66 -7.70 8.57 14.50
N GLU A 67 -7.57 7.63 15.44
CA GLU A 67 -6.83 7.83 16.70
C GLU A 67 -5.35 8.17 16.47
N THR A 68 -4.77 7.76 15.33
CA THR A 68 -3.38 8.13 14.95
C THR A 68 -3.29 9.49 14.25
N GLY A 69 -4.41 10.18 13.98
CA GLY A 69 -4.47 11.45 13.29
C GLY A 69 -4.66 11.36 11.77
N ILE A 70 -4.98 10.19 11.25
CA ILE A 70 -5.35 10.01 9.84
C ILE A 70 -6.81 10.40 9.64
N ILE A 71 -7.10 11.17 8.58
CA ILE A 71 -8.46 11.55 8.18
C ILE A 71 -8.97 10.53 7.17
N CYS A 72 -9.84 9.61 7.62
CA CYS A 72 -10.34 8.52 6.80
C CYS A 72 -11.52 8.92 5.91
N HIS A 73 -11.53 8.42 4.68
CA HIS A 73 -12.61 8.57 3.71
C HIS A 73 -12.93 7.21 3.08
N HIS A 74 -14.20 6.81 3.09
CA HIS A 74 -14.65 5.52 2.56
C HIS A 74 -15.94 5.62 1.74
N GLU A 75 -16.33 4.52 1.11
CA GLU A 75 -17.37 4.42 0.08
C GLU A 75 -18.71 5.05 0.45
N LYS A 76 -19.19 4.95 1.73
CA LYS A 76 -20.46 5.56 2.14
C LYS A 76 -20.50 7.06 1.90
N GLN A 77 -19.34 7.71 2.03
CA GLN A 77 -19.21 9.13 1.75
C GLN A 77 -19.19 9.42 0.25
N PHE A 78 -18.83 8.43 -0.58
CA PHE A 78 -18.75 8.58 -2.04
C PHE A 78 -20.10 8.36 -2.74
N MET A 79 -20.97 7.51 -2.18
CA MET A 79 -22.27 7.18 -2.78
C MET A 79 -23.36 8.20 -2.47
N ASP A 80 -23.33 8.83 -1.29
CA ASP A 80 -24.42 9.71 -0.82
C ASP A 80 -24.34 11.16 -1.32
N ALA A 81 -23.24 11.53 -1.99
CA ALA A 81 -23.12 12.86 -2.57
C ALA A 81 -22.21 12.90 -3.81
N PRO A 82 -22.70 13.41 -4.95
CA PRO A 82 -21.87 13.77 -6.09
C PRO A 82 -20.74 14.74 -5.74
N THR A 83 -20.85 15.42 -4.60
CA THR A 83 -19.87 16.34 -4.02
C THR A 83 -18.62 15.65 -3.46
N VAL A 84 -18.66 14.37 -3.14
CA VAL A 84 -17.50 13.64 -2.56
C VAL A 84 -16.46 13.34 -3.64
N VAL A 85 -16.89 13.05 -4.85
CA VAL A 85 -15.99 13.01 -6.03
C VAL A 85 -15.28 14.38 -6.16
N GLY A 86 -15.96 15.47 -5.85
CA GLY A 86 -15.39 16.81 -5.71
C GLY A 86 -14.36 16.92 -4.59
N GLY A 87 -14.59 16.25 -3.45
CA GLY A 87 -13.66 16.23 -2.31
C GLY A 87 -12.30 15.62 -2.66
N VAL A 88 -12.28 14.41 -3.23
CA VAL A 88 -11.06 13.75 -3.73
C VAL A 88 -10.33 14.67 -4.71
N ASN A 89 -11.06 15.19 -5.69
CA ASN A 89 -10.52 16.07 -6.71
C ASN A 89 -9.90 17.35 -6.16
N ARG A 90 -10.40 17.88 -5.06
CA ARG A 90 -9.86 19.03 -4.37
C ARG A 90 -8.58 18.65 -3.63
N LEU A 91 -8.61 17.59 -2.83
CA LEU A 91 -7.48 17.14 -2.02
C LEU A 91 -6.28 16.70 -2.86
N LEU A 92 -6.50 16.04 -4.01
CA LEU A 92 -5.42 15.71 -4.95
C LEU A 92 -4.69 16.93 -5.56
N LYS A 93 -5.23 18.13 -5.37
CA LYS A 93 -4.62 19.38 -5.84
C LYS A 93 -4.10 20.24 -4.70
N ASP A 94 -4.44 19.88 -3.48
CA ASP A 94 -4.11 20.65 -2.28
C ASP A 94 -2.68 20.30 -1.87
N GLU A 95 -1.79 21.27 -1.94
CA GLU A 95 -0.38 21.10 -1.60
C GLU A 95 -0.13 21.10 -0.08
N ASP A 96 -1.15 21.45 0.69
CA ASP A 96 -1.07 21.52 2.16
C ASP A 96 -1.48 20.23 2.86
N CYS A 97 -1.76 19.14 2.12
CA CYS A 97 -2.08 17.84 2.69
C CYS A 97 -1.39 16.68 1.95
N TYR A 98 -1.30 15.55 2.61
CA TYR A 98 -0.98 14.26 2.00
C TYR A 98 -2.26 13.50 1.67
N VAL A 99 -2.27 12.83 0.53
CA VAL A 99 -3.34 11.91 0.11
C VAL A 99 -2.76 10.51 -0.08
N VAL A 100 -3.34 9.52 0.61
CA VAL A 100 -3.04 8.12 0.45
C VAL A 100 -4.29 7.41 -0.06
N MET A 101 -4.17 6.62 -1.13
CA MET A 101 -5.29 5.89 -1.74
C MET A 101 -4.98 4.39 -1.73
N ASP A 102 -5.80 3.59 -1.05
CA ASP A 102 -5.79 2.13 -1.14
C ASP A 102 -6.76 1.68 -2.24
N VAL A 103 -6.23 1.12 -3.32
CA VAL A 103 -7.01 0.77 -4.52
C VAL A 103 -7.24 -0.73 -4.60
N GLY A 104 -8.42 -1.14 -5.03
CA GLY A 104 -8.78 -2.56 -5.18
C GLY A 104 -7.78 -3.36 -6.03
N GLY A 105 -7.63 -4.63 -5.68
CA GLY A 105 -6.52 -5.49 -6.12
C GLY A 105 -6.64 -6.11 -7.51
N ASP A 106 -7.49 -5.58 -8.38
CA ASP A 106 -7.66 -6.04 -9.75
C ASP A 106 -7.96 -4.88 -10.69
N HIS A 107 -8.14 -5.18 -11.97
CA HIS A 107 -8.51 -4.19 -12.97
C HIS A 107 -9.90 -3.54 -12.69
N ILE A 108 -10.79 -4.22 -11.97
CA ILE A 108 -12.10 -3.66 -11.57
C ILE A 108 -11.88 -2.58 -10.52
N GLY A 109 -11.09 -2.89 -9.48
CA GLY A 109 -10.72 -1.93 -8.45
C GLY A 109 -9.92 -0.74 -9.01
N ALA A 110 -8.94 -1.02 -9.87
CA ALA A 110 -8.12 0.01 -10.50
C ALA A 110 -8.93 0.97 -11.39
N ARG A 111 -10.07 0.54 -11.94
CA ARG A 111 -10.99 1.41 -12.70
C ARG A 111 -11.53 2.57 -11.85
N ALA A 112 -11.67 2.37 -10.54
CA ALA A 112 -12.18 3.39 -9.63
C ALA A 112 -11.34 4.68 -9.65
N ILE A 113 -10.03 4.57 -9.91
CA ILE A 113 -9.14 5.74 -9.97
C ILE A 113 -8.99 6.35 -11.36
N GLY A 114 -9.55 5.72 -12.41
CA GLY A 114 -9.44 6.20 -13.81
C GLY A 114 -9.93 7.63 -14.01
N GLY A 115 -11.01 8.01 -13.31
CA GLY A 115 -11.53 9.39 -13.34
C GLY A 115 -10.58 10.44 -12.71
N TYR A 116 -9.61 10.01 -11.94
CA TYR A 116 -8.60 10.88 -11.31
C TYR A 116 -7.27 10.89 -12.05
N ALA A 117 -7.08 10.06 -13.07
CA ALA A 117 -5.84 9.92 -13.83
C ALA A 117 -5.20 11.25 -14.27
N PRO A 118 -5.94 12.28 -14.73
CA PRO A 118 -5.34 13.56 -15.09
C PRO A 118 -4.65 14.28 -13.92
N LYS A 119 -4.96 13.92 -12.66
CA LYS A 119 -4.32 14.45 -11.45
C LYS A 119 -3.24 13.51 -10.95
N LEU A 120 -3.50 12.22 -10.98
CA LEU A 120 -2.57 11.19 -10.53
C LEU A 120 -1.34 11.04 -11.46
N ASN A 121 -1.42 11.55 -12.69
CA ASN A 121 -0.27 11.61 -13.61
C ASN A 121 0.58 12.89 -13.46
N LYS A 122 0.31 13.74 -12.45
CA LYS A 122 1.13 14.92 -12.18
C LYS A 122 2.41 14.57 -11.42
N ASP A 123 3.36 15.52 -11.40
CA ASP A 123 4.69 15.31 -10.81
C ASP A 123 4.70 15.19 -9.27
N ASN A 124 3.60 15.56 -8.61
CA ASN A 124 3.43 15.43 -7.17
C ASN A 124 2.78 14.12 -6.72
N THR A 125 2.77 13.10 -7.58
CA THR A 125 2.12 11.79 -7.33
C THR A 125 3.08 10.65 -7.57
N ILE A 126 3.08 9.68 -6.65
CA ILE A 126 3.69 8.36 -6.79
C ILE A 126 2.59 7.30 -6.79
N VAL A 127 2.67 6.36 -7.72
CA VAL A 127 1.81 5.18 -7.75
C VAL A 127 2.65 3.95 -7.41
N TYR A 128 2.44 3.39 -6.23
CA TYR A 128 3.13 2.20 -5.76
C TYR A 128 2.42 0.93 -6.23
N TYR A 129 3.11 0.13 -7.03
CA TYR A 129 2.67 -1.22 -7.38
C TYR A 129 3.27 -2.22 -6.39
N VAL A 130 2.40 -2.86 -5.60
CA VAL A 130 2.83 -3.78 -4.55
C VAL A 130 2.92 -5.20 -5.08
N LEU A 131 4.12 -5.77 -5.02
CA LEU A 131 4.47 -7.13 -5.43
C LEU A 131 4.58 -8.05 -4.22
N ASN A 132 4.14 -9.31 -4.35
CA ASN A 132 4.35 -10.34 -3.34
C ASN A 132 4.83 -11.64 -3.97
N ALA A 133 6.09 -11.99 -3.73
CA ALA A 133 6.76 -13.17 -4.30
C ALA A 133 6.05 -14.51 -4.04
N TYR A 134 5.13 -14.54 -3.06
CA TYR A 134 4.39 -15.72 -2.63
C TYR A 134 2.95 -15.75 -3.15
N ARG A 135 2.63 -14.89 -4.11
CA ARG A 135 1.32 -14.90 -4.77
C ARG A 135 1.46 -15.36 -6.22
N PRO A 136 0.47 -16.12 -6.74
CA PRO A 136 0.53 -16.66 -8.10
C PRO A 136 0.77 -15.60 -9.18
N TRP A 137 0.22 -14.41 -8.99
CA TRP A 137 0.28 -13.28 -9.91
C TRP A 137 1.65 -12.60 -9.98
N SER A 138 2.56 -12.94 -9.08
CA SER A 138 3.93 -12.43 -9.02
C SER A 138 4.98 -13.54 -9.17
N ASN A 139 4.60 -14.68 -9.75
CA ASN A 139 5.50 -15.84 -9.91
C ASN A 139 6.58 -15.62 -10.96
N ASP A 140 6.25 -14.91 -12.02
CA ASP A 140 7.12 -14.62 -13.15
C ASP A 140 6.80 -13.24 -13.74
N ILE A 141 7.68 -12.77 -14.61
CA ILE A 141 7.60 -11.43 -15.20
C ILE A 141 6.40 -11.26 -16.12
N ASP A 142 5.99 -12.32 -16.84
CA ASP A 142 4.88 -12.26 -17.80
C ASP A 142 3.54 -12.06 -17.07
N HIS A 143 3.36 -12.70 -15.91
CA HIS A 143 2.19 -12.47 -15.05
C HIS A 143 2.17 -11.05 -14.48
N ILE A 144 3.32 -10.56 -14.01
CA ILE A 144 3.45 -9.20 -13.49
C ILE A 144 3.11 -8.19 -14.60
N ASP A 145 3.70 -8.34 -15.78
CA ASP A 145 3.48 -7.43 -16.92
C ASP A 145 2.02 -7.47 -17.38
N GLY A 146 1.43 -8.66 -17.52
CA GLY A 146 0.03 -8.83 -17.88
C GLY A 146 -0.93 -8.16 -16.91
N THR A 147 -0.73 -8.33 -15.60
CA THR A 147 -1.54 -7.69 -14.56
C THR A 147 -1.34 -6.19 -14.54
N LEU A 148 -0.10 -5.75 -14.60
CA LEU A 148 0.24 -4.35 -14.64
C LEU A 148 -0.39 -3.66 -15.86
N GLY A 149 -0.30 -4.29 -17.05
CA GLY A 149 -0.93 -3.80 -18.27
C GLY A 149 -2.44 -3.64 -18.13
N GLN A 150 -3.12 -4.58 -17.48
CA GLN A 150 -4.56 -4.47 -17.19
C GLN A 150 -4.88 -3.31 -16.26
N ILE A 151 -4.13 -3.16 -15.17
CA ILE A 151 -4.31 -2.07 -14.19
C ILE A 151 -4.09 -0.71 -14.86
N LEU A 152 -2.98 -0.54 -15.58
CA LEU A 152 -2.66 0.71 -16.28
C LEU A 152 -3.69 1.04 -17.37
N GLY A 153 -4.16 0.01 -18.11
CA GLY A 153 -5.15 0.18 -19.17
C GLY A 153 -6.48 0.75 -18.68
N VAL A 154 -6.96 0.35 -17.49
CA VAL A 154 -8.25 0.82 -16.95
C VAL A 154 -8.12 2.04 -16.04
N SER A 155 -6.99 2.21 -15.37
CA SER A 155 -6.71 3.35 -14.49
C SER A 155 -6.22 4.58 -15.25
N HIS A 156 -5.71 4.41 -16.46
CA HIS A 156 -5.07 5.45 -17.28
C HIS A 156 -3.85 6.10 -16.59
N ILE A 157 -3.23 5.40 -15.63
CA ILE A 157 -1.99 5.83 -15.01
C ILE A 157 -0.84 5.59 -15.99
N GLN A 158 0.04 6.59 -16.10
CA GLN A 158 1.22 6.50 -16.97
C GLN A 158 2.30 5.62 -16.31
N LEU A 159 2.96 4.77 -17.09
CA LEU A 159 4.03 3.89 -16.61
C LEU A 159 5.14 4.65 -15.86
N GLY A 160 5.47 5.85 -16.29
CA GLY A 160 6.49 6.70 -15.63
C GLY A 160 6.12 7.21 -14.23
N LYS A 161 4.88 6.99 -13.77
CA LYS A 161 4.46 7.30 -12.38
C LYS A 161 4.55 6.11 -11.45
N LEU A 162 4.86 4.95 -12.01
CA LEU A 162 4.87 3.70 -11.29
C LEU A 162 6.19 3.49 -10.54
N HIS A 163 6.07 3.09 -9.29
CA HIS A 163 7.15 2.71 -8.40
C HIS A 163 6.85 1.33 -7.83
N MET A 164 7.84 0.47 -7.69
CA MET A 164 7.65 -0.88 -7.18
C MET A 164 7.90 -0.97 -5.68
N VAL A 165 7.01 -1.67 -4.99
CA VAL A 165 7.17 -2.05 -3.58
C VAL A 165 7.18 -3.55 -3.47
N ASN A 166 8.19 -4.09 -2.82
CA ASN A 166 8.34 -5.53 -2.61
C ASN A 166 7.80 -5.90 -1.22
N ASN A 167 6.80 -6.78 -1.17
CA ASN A 167 6.19 -7.27 0.06
C ASN A 167 6.15 -8.80 0.09
N PRO A 168 7.28 -9.49 0.30
CA PRO A 168 7.33 -10.95 0.38
C PRO A 168 6.68 -11.42 1.68
N ASN A 169 5.40 -11.82 1.61
CA ASN A 169 4.55 -12.02 2.76
C ASN A 169 3.60 -13.20 2.60
N ASN A 170 3.67 -14.14 3.54
CA ASN A 170 2.75 -15.27 3.73
C ASN A 170 1.74 -15.03 4.88
N GLY A 171 1.48 -13.78 5.25
CA GLY A 171 0.64 -13.40 6.38
C GLY A 171 1.38 -13.48 7.71
N ILE A 172 0.65 -13.82 8.77
CA ILE A 172 1.19 -13.87 10.15
C ILE A 172 2.29 -14.92 10.36
N THR A 173 2.40 -15.90 9.47
CA THR A 173 3.39 -16.99 9.56
C THR A 173 4.69 -16.67 8.83
N THR A 174 4.81 -15.51 8.19
CA THR A 174 6.03 -15.09 7.49
C THR A 174 7.23 -15.13 8.42
N THR A 175 8.31 -15.74 7.97
CA THR A 175 9.59 -15.82 8.67
C THR A 175 10.61 -14.85 8.05
N ALA A 176 11.66 -14.51 8.81
CA ALA A 176 12.78 -13.71 8.31
C ALA A 176 13.44 -14.34 7.06
N LYS A 177 13.59 -15.67 7.07
CA LYS A 177 14.13 -16.42 5.91
C LYS A 177 13.27 -16.22 4.66
N GLU A 178 11.95 -16.37 4.78
CA GLU A 178 11.03 -16.16 3.66
C GLU A 178 11.08 -14.71 3.15
N PHE A 179 11.15 -13.73 4.07
CA PHE A 179 11.34 -12.34 3.67
C PHE A 179 12.60 -12.16 2.81
N ILE A 180 13.75 -12.68 3.24
CA ILE A 180 15.03 -12.55 2.54
C ILE A 180 14.97 -13.24 1.17
N GLU A 181 14.49 -14.48 1.12
CA GLU A 181 14.37 -15.26 -0.12
C GLU A 181 13.40 -14.60 -1.11
N GLY A 182 12.22 -14.18 -0.63
CA GLY A 182 11.22 -13.52 -1.45
C GLY A 182 11.66 -12.13 -1.93
N SER A 183 12.37 -11.37 -1.08
CA SER A 183 12.96 -10.07 -1.47
C SER A 183 13.96 -10.24 -2.59
N ARG A 184 14.88 -11.19 -2.45
CA ARG A 184 15.89 -11.46 -3.49
C ARG A 184 15.26 -11.92 -4.80
N LYS A 185 14.34 -12.90 -4.74
CA LYS A 185 13.63 -13.42 -5.92
C LYS A 185 12.95 -12.29 -6.69
N MET A 186 12.22 -11.43 -6.00
CA MET A 186 11.48 -10.33 -6.62
C MET A 186 12.42 -9.27 -7.19
N SER A 187 13.46 -8.87 -6.45
CA SER A 187 14.44 -7.91 -6.94
C SER A 187 15.15 -8.42 -8.19
N GLU A 188 15.63 -9.65 -8.22
CA GLU A 188 16.27 -10.26 -9.40
C GLU A 188 15.35 -10.26 -10.62
N MET A 189 14.03 -10.49 -10.41
CA MET A 189 13.04 -10.56 -11.48
C MET A 189 12.69 -9.18 -12.04
N VAL A 190 12.53 -8.17 -11.19
CA VAL A 190 11.90 -6.89 -11.55
C VAL A 190 12.93 -5.78 -11.82
N THR A 191 14.06 -5.74 -11.11
CA THR A 191 15.05 -4.67 -11.20
C THR A 191 15.63 -4.44 -12.62
N PRO A 192 15.72 -5.46 -13.52
CA PRO A 192 16.13 -5.22 -14.90
C PRO A 192 15.19 -4.29 -15.69
N TYR A 193 13.95 -4.13 -15.25
CA TYR A 193 12.92 -3.36 -15.93
C TYR A 193 12.55 -2.08 -15.20
N ILE A 194 12.43 -2.16 -13.86
CA ILE A 194 12.05 -1.03 -13.01
C ILE A 194 12.64 -1.20 -11.61
N ALA A 195 13.09 -0.11 -11.01
CA ALA A 195 13.65 -0.13 -9.67
C ALA A 195 12.58 -0.43 -8.61
N VAL A 196 12.97 -1.18 -7.57
CA VAL A 196 12.18 -1.36 -6.35
C VAL A 196 12.59 -0.25 -5.38
N ASP A 197 11.61 0.51 -4.87
CA ASP A 197 11.86 1.64 -3.98
C ASP A 197 12.15 1.18 -2.55
N PHE A 198 11.34 0.24 -2.04
CA PHE A 198 11.50 -0.34 -0.71
C PHE A 198 10.87 -1.72 -0.60
N ALA A 199 11.27 -2.46 0.42
CA ALA A 199 10.67 -3.74 0.78
C ALA A 199 9.91 -3.62 2.10
N CYS A 200 8.79 -4.33 2.23
CA CYS A 200 7.97 -4.34 3.43
C CYS A 200 8.15 -5.63 4.22
N VAL A 201 8.24 -5.53 5.52
CA VAL A 201 8.32 -6.67 6.44
C VAL A 201 7.41 -6.45 7.64
N ARG A 202 6.86 -7.53 8.21
CA ARG A 202 6.15 -7.45 9.49
C ARG A 202 7.06 -6.87 10.59
N GLU A 203 6.51 -5.95 11.39
CA GLU A 203 7.27 -5.14 12.34
C GLU A 203 8.14 -5.97 13.31
N ASP A 204 7.63 -7.10 13.79
CA ASP A 204 8.36 -7.98 14.71
C ASP A 204 9.60 -8.65 14.09
N LEU A 205 9.68 -8.73 12.76
CA LEU A 205 10.84 -9.26 12.04
C LEU A 205 11.82 -8.17 11.60
N TYR A 206 11.45 -6.89 11.73
CA TYR A 206 12.21 -5.78 11.19
C TYR A 206 13.67 -5.75 11.66
N GLU A 207 13.91 -5.88 12.95
CA GLU A 207 15.27 -5.80 13.51
C GLU A 207 16.18 -6.92 12.99
N GLU A 208 15.63 -8.09 12.67
CA GLU A 208 16.37 -9.23 12.13
C GLU A 208 16.76 -9.04 10.66
N VAL A 209 15.92 -8.32 9.88
CA VAL A 209 16.09 -8.28 8.41
C VAL A 209 16.38 -6.90 7.83
N LYS A 210 16.41 -5.83 8.62
CA LYS A 210 16.55 -4.43 8.15
C LYS A 210 17.78 -4.16 7.29
N ASP A 211 18.83 -4.96 7.46
CA ASP A 211 20.09 -4.84 6.73
C ASP A 211 20.29 -5.95 5.68
N SER A 212 19.26 -6.78 5.43
CA SER A 212 19.32 -7.91 4.51
C SER A 212 18.86 -7.58 3.08
N SER A 213 18.49 -6.34 2.79
CA SER A 213 17.99 -5.89 1.49
C SER A 213 18.79 -4.70 0.96
N ASP A 214 18.98 -4.65 -0.37
CA ASP A 214 19.64 -3.54 -1.06
C ASP A 214 18.79 -2.25 -1.05
N VAL A 215 17.48 -2.39 -0.79
CA VAL A 215 16.54 -1.28 -0.68
C VAL A 215 16.13 -1.06 0.79
N PRO A 216 15.62 0.13 1.16
CA PRO A 216 15.10 0.37 2.49
C PRO A 216 14.04 -0.65 2.88
N VAL A 217 14.11 -1.18 4.10
CA VAL A 217 13.09 -2.07 4.65
C VAL A 217 12.11 -1.25 5.49
N PHE A 218 10.81 -1.39 5.18
CA PHE A 218 9.71 -0.68 5.83
C PHE A 218 8.96 -1.65 6.76
N PRO A 219 8.92 -1.40 8.09
CA PRO A 219 8.15 -2.23 9.01
C PRO A 219 6.65 -1.99 8.83
N VAL A 220 5.89 -3.07 8.86
CA VAL A 220 4.43 -3.09 8.70
C VAL A 220 3.81 -3.74 9.93
N GLU A 221 3.01 -2.98 10.66
CA GLU A 221 2.10 -3.48 11.69
C GLU A 221 0.85 -4.05 11.01
N LEU A 222 0.39 -5.23 11.45
CA LEU A 222 -0.78 -5.87 10.87
C LEU A 222 -2.05 -5.39 11.53
N TYR A 223 -2.93 -4.75 10.77
CA TYR A 223 -4.24 -4.25 11.20
C TYR A 223 -5.39 -5.16 10.77
N LEU A 224 -5.26 -5.77 9.59
CA LEU A 224 -6.30 -6.55 8.94
C LEU A 224 -6.12 -8.03 9.29
N THR A 225 -6.35 -8.39 10.54
CA THR A 225 -6.23 -9.78 11.01
C THR A 225 -7.58 -10.48 11.06
N TYR A 226 -7.61 -11.74 10.66
CA TYR A 226 -8.80 -12.57 10.81
C TYR A 226 -8.91 -13.15 12.23
N PRO A 227 -10.12 -13.18 12.83
CA PRO A 227 -10.34 -13.80 14.15
C PRO A 227 -9.86 -15.25 14.24
N TRP A 228 -9.92 -16.01 13.14
CA TRP A 228 -9.50 -17.43 13.12
C TRP A 228 -7.97 -17.63 13.02
N LEU A 229 -7.22 -16.59 12.62
CA LEU A 229 -5.76 -16.64 12.61
C LEU A 229 -5.14 -16.23 13.96
N GLN A 230 -5.93 -15.71 14.89
CA GLN A 230 -5.45 -15.28 16.21
C GLN A 230 -4.91 -16.45 17.07
N ASN A 231 -5.31 -17.68 16.77
CA ASN A 231 -4.84 -18.86 17.49
C ASN A 231 -3.48 -19.39 17.00
N ASP A 232 -2.98 -18.89 15.87
CA ASP A 232 -1.77 -19.36 15.22
C ASP A 232 -0.55 -18.46 15.46
N LEU A 233 -0.67 -17.44 16.31
CA LEU A 233 0.46 -16.58 16.69
C LEU A 233 1.46 -17.35 17.56
N PRO A 234 2.77 -17.36 17.23
CA PRO A 234 3.77 -18.18 17.90
C PRO A 234 3.96 -17.92 19.39
N ASN A 235 3.42 -16.86 19.96
CA ASN A 235 3.66 -16.43 21.34
C ASN A 235 2.43 -16.01 22.15
N GLY A 236 1.21 -16.36 21.74
CA GLY A 236 0.02 -16.07 22.57
C GLY A 236 -0.19 -14.59 22.93
N GLN A 237 0.40 -13.68 22.20
CA GLN A 237 0.21 -12.25 22.43
C GLN A 237 -1.20 -11.85 21.93
N PRO A 238 -1.98 -11.17 22.78
CA PRO A 238 -3.26 -10.62 22.33
C PRO A 238 -3.00 -9.58 21.25
N VAL A 239 -3.78 -9.67 20.15
CA VAL A 239 -3.80 -8.64 19.12
C VAL A 239 -4.15 -7.30 19.78
N PRO A 240 -3.41 -6.22 19.55
CA PRO A 240 -3.77 -4.90 20.05
C PRO A 240 -5.15 -4.51 19.51
N GLY A 241 -6.10 -4.21 20.38
CA GLY A 241 -7.39 -3.65 19.98
C GLY A 241 -8.63 -4.40 20.43
N ARG A 242 -8.64 -4.96 21.65
CA ARG A 242 -9.87 -5.20 22.43
C ARG A 242 -9.59 -4.90 23.91
N GLY A 243 -9.88 -3.72 24.32
CA GLY A 243 -10.16 -3.26 25.66
C GLY A 243 -11.50 -2.56 25.61
#